data_c4fbdbf5e7fa2df4ee0aba07958d5ec9
#
_entry.id   c4fbdbf5e7fa2df4ee0aba07958d5ec9
#
_cell.length_a   1.000
_cell.length_b   1.000
_cell.length_c   1.000
_cell.angle_alpha   90.00
_cell.angle_beta   90.00
_cell.angle_gamma   90.00
#
_symmetry.space_group_name_H-M   'P 1'
#
loop_
_entity.id
_entity.type
_entity.pdbx_description
1 polymer ?
#
loop_
_entity_poly.entity_id
_entity_poly.type
_entity_poly.pdbx_seq_one_letter_code
_entity_poly.pdbx_strand_id
1 'polypeptide(L)'
;MIDRYPLRYFLAVIDAGNFSKAAMQCNVSQPTLSVGIAKLERELGQPLFHRTNRRVELTAAGARFATHARRIEAEFALAEHAVRETTPRTTLRLGVLVTIPIRWIADFVARMGPELSHQPVEIVEARERDLIERLSRGRIDVALSIVRPDADRFAAETLFSEGYSLAMSSNHRLAGKPIIAAEELADNTMIVRRNCELLSDTSRYFTARGVRPFFPARTFSDERAIAYVRAGLGVTVMPDCFHAEGVARPRLADFPHMRAIGLLYGQHVDRTRLREEQAISTLVDTIDAIRAEV
;
A
#
# COMPACT_ATOMS: atom_id res chain seq x y z
N MET A 1 -26.06 19.90 -14.82
CA MET A 1 -25.07 20.23 -13.80
C MET A 1 -24.69 18.92 -13.10
N ILE A 2 -23.39 18.59 -13.07
CA ILE A 2 -22.91 17.35 -12.42
C ILE A 2 -23.08 17.48 -10.91
N ASP A 3 -23.81 16.56 -10.32
CA ASP A 3 -24.06 16.48 -8.89
C ASP A 3 -23.03 15.53 -8.23
N ARG A 4 -22.62 15.82 -6.98
CA ARG A 4 -21.63 15.04 -6.24
C ARG A 4 -22.08 13.59 -5.97
N TYR A 5 -23.36 13.33 -5.65
CA TYR A 5 -23.83 11.98 -5.34
C TYR A 5 -23.71 11.01 -6.53
N PRO A 6 -24.18 11.33 -7.73
CA PRO A 6 -23.94 10.49 -8.91
C PRO A 6 -22.46 10.25 -9.23
N LEU A 7 -21.58 11.25 -8.99
CA LEU A 7 -20.15 11.11 -9.15
C LEU A 7 -19.58 10.09 -8.16
N ARG A 8 -19.99 10.14 -6.89
CA ARG A 8 -19.59 9.14 -5.87
C ARG A 8 -20.11 7.75 -6.21
N TYR A 9 -21.33 7.62 -6.72
CA TYR A 9 -21.88 6.34 -7.14
C TYR A 9 -21.07 5.74 -8.28
N PHE A 10 -20.69 6.54 -9.26
CA PHE A 10 -19.84 6.13 -10.37
C PHE A 10 -18.49 5.59 -9.88
N LEU A 11 -17.80 6.30 -8.98
CA LEU A 11 -16.53 5.86 -8.40
C LEU A 11 -16.70 4.58 -7.55
N ALA A 12 -17.77 4.49 -6.77
CA ALA A 12 -18.05 3.31 -5.96
C ALA A 12 -18.26 2.05 -6.83
N VAL A 13 -18.91 2.19 -7.99
CA VAL A 13 -19.11 1.08 -8.93
C VAL A 13 -17.77 0.63 -9.54
N ILE A 14 -16.88 1.55 -9.87
CA ILE A 14 -15.52 1.21 -10.36
C ILE A 14 -14.77 0.42 -9.28
N ASP A 15 -14.77 0.92 -8.04
CA ASP A 15 -13.97 0.36 -6.96
C ASP A 15 -14.51 -1.00 -6.47
N ALA A 16 -15.85 -1.16 -6.45
CA ALA A 16 -16.51 -2.40 -6.04
C ALA A 16 -16.59 -3.46 -7.16
N GLY A 17 -16.47 -3.02 -8.43
CA GLY A 17 -16.65 -3.87 -9.61
C GLY A 17 -18.08 -4.44 -9.78
N ASN A 18 -19.05 -3.95 -8.98
CA ASN A 18 -20.43 -4.45 -8.96
C ASN A 18 -21.38 -3.40 -8.40
N PHE A 19 -22.53 -3.19 -9.06
CA PHE A 19 -23.54 -2.19 -8.68
C PHE A 19 -24.16 -2.43 -7.30
N SER A 20 -24.44 -3.69 -6.94
CA SER A 20 -25.04 -4.01 -5.64
C SER A 20 -24.08 -3.78 -4.49
N LYS A 21 -22.80 -4.15 -4.64
CA LYS A 21 -21.76 -3.87 -3.65
C LYS A 21 -21.52 -2.37 -3.50
N ALA A 22 -21.47 -1.63 -4.61
CA ALA A 22 -21.34 -0.18 -4.61
C ALA A 22 -22.49 0.52 -3.89
N ALA A 23 -23.73 0.05 -4.10
CA ALA A 23 -24.92 0.58 -3.43
C ALA A 23 -24.82 0.41 -1.90
N MET A 24 -24.41 -0.76 -1.43
CA MET A 24 -24.15 -1.00 0.00
C MET A 24 -23.08 -0.05 0.56
N GLN A 25 -21.97 0.16 -0.17
CA GLN A 25 -20.91 1.09 0.24
C GLN A 25 -21.39 2.55 0.32
N CYS A 26 -22.34 2.92 -0.56
CA CYS A 26 -22.92 4.25 -0.58
C CYS A 26 -24.13 4.42 0.36
N ASN A 27 -24.53 3.37 1.10
CA ASN A 27 -25.72 3.34 1.95
C ASN A 27 -27.03 3.71 1.21
N VAL A 28 -27.18 3.22 -0.02
CA VAL A 28 -28.37 3.41 -0.86
C VAL A 28 -28.86 2.10 -1.46
N SER A 29 -30.08 2.10 -1.99
CA SER A 29 -30.58 0.96 -2.76
C SER A 29 -29.88 0.88 -4.13
N GLN A 30 -29.74 -0.32 -4.68
CA GLN A 30 -29.16 -0.51 -6.01
C GLN A 30 -29.95 0.23 -7.11
N PRO A 31 -31.29 0.28 -7.11
CA PRO A 31 -32.05 1.12 -8.04
C PRO A 31 -31.70 2.61 -7.92
N THR A 32 -31.57 3.14 -6.70
CA THR A 32 -31.19 4.55 -6.46
C THR A 32 -29.81 4.85 -7.07
N LEU A 33 -28.83 3.99 -6.83
CA LEU A 33 -27.49 4.14 -7.39
C LEU A 33 -27.53 4.08 -8.93
N SER A 34 -28.25 3.13 -9.51
CA SER A 34 -28.37 3.00 -10.98
C SER A 34 -29.04 4.20 -11.63
N VAL A 35 -30.10 4.75 -11.00
CA VAL A 35 -30.75 5.98 -11.48
C VAL A 35 -29.80 7.18 -11.41
N GLY A 36 -29.02 7.28 -10.33
CA GLY A 36 -27.99 8.33 -10.20
C GLY A 36 -26.92 8.26 -11.29
N ILE A 37 -26.42 7.06 -11.60
CA ILE A 37 -25.45 6.87 -12.69
C ILE A 37 -26.10 7.18 -14.06
N ALA A 38 -27.31 6.71 -14.31
CA ALA A 38 -28.02 7.01 -15.56
C ALA A 38 -28.29 8.53 -15.74
N LYS A 39 -28.51 9.26 -14.64
CA LYS A 39 -28.59 10.74 -14.65
C LYS A 39 -27.26 11.35 -15.06
N LEU A 40 -26.15 10.89 -14.47
CA LEU A 40 -24.81 11.37 -14.79
C LEU A 40 -24.44 11.12 -16.25
N GLU A 41 -24.69 9.91 -16.78
CA GLU A 41 -24.46 9.56 -18.19
C GLU A 41 -25.27 10.47 -19.14
N ARG A 42 -26.51 10.78 -18.78
CA ARG A 42 -27.36 11.69 -19.55
C ARG A 42 -26.86 13.12 -19.53
N GLU A 43 -26.40 13.63 -18.39
CA GLU A 43 -25.82 14.96 -18.26
C GLU A 43 -24.50 15.10 -19.03
N LEU A 44 -23.71 14.03 -19.11
CA LEU A 44 -22.46 13.97 -19.87
C LEU A 44 -22.67 13.67 -21.36
N GLY A 45 -23.88 13.23 -21.76
CA GLY A 45 -24.20 12.84 -23.13
C GLY A 45 -23.46 11.57 -23.60
N GLN A 46 -22.87 10.81 -22.71
CA GLN A 46 -22.07 9.62 -23.03
C GLN A 46 -22.27 8.53 -21.98
N PRO A 47 -22.38 7.24 -22.39
CA PRO A 47 -22.36 6.12 -21.45
C PRO A 47 -20.97 5.98 -20.82
N LEU A 48 -20.93 5.77 -19.52
CA LEU A 48 -19.68 5.57 -18.76
C LEU A 48 -19.37 4.09 -18.55
N PHE A 49 -20.39 3.23 -18.55
CA PHE A 49 -20.26 1.78 -18.40
C PHE A 49 -20.80 1.04 -19.63
N HIS A 50 -20.15 -0.07 -19.98
CA HIS A 50 -20.72 -1.05 -20.90
C HIS A 50 -21.85 -1.81 -20.21
N ARG A 51 -23.03 -1.86 -20.84
CA ARG A 51 -24.19 -2.58 -20.31
C ARG A 51 -24.08 -4.07 -20.63
N THR A 52 -23.23 -4.79 -19.91
CA THR A 52 -23.13 -6.25 -19.97
C THR A 52 -23.55 -6.88 -18.64
N ASN A 53 -24.28 -8.01 -18.70
CA ASN A 53 -24.86 -8.65 -17.50
C ASN A 53 -23.85 -9.38 -16.61
N ARG A 54 -22.53 -9.40 -16.91
CA ARG A 54 -21.56 -10.25 -16.21
C ARG A 54 -20.41 -9.49 -15.52
N ARG A 55 -20.03 -8.32 -16.00
CA ARG A 55 -18.94 -7.49 -15.39
C ARG A 55 -19.22 -6.02 -15.62
N VAL A 56 -18.78 -5.21 -14.69
CA VAL A 56 -18.77 -3.75 -14.84
C VAL A 56 -17.50 -3.37 -15.57
N GLU A 57 -17.64 -2.90 -16.80
CA GLU A 57 -16.52 -2.43 -17.62
C GLU A 57 -16.76 -0.98 -18.00
N LEU A 58 -15.69 -0.17 -17.92
CA LEU A 58 -15.73 1.23 -18.31
C LEU A 58 -15.69 1.36 -19.84
N THR A 59 -16.47 2.32 -20.35
CA THR A 59 -16.26 2.82 -21.73
C THR A 59 -14.98 3.68 -21.78
N ALA A 60 -14.52 4.03 -22.99
CA ALA A 60 -13.42 4.97 -23.14
C ALA A 60 -13.75 6.35 -22.54
N ALA A 61 -15.02 6.78 -22.59
CA ALA A 61 -15.48 7.99 -21.92
C ALA A 61 -15.46 7.83 -20.40
N GLY A 62 -15.92 6.66 -19.88
CA GLY A 62 -15.87 6.32 -18.47
C GLY A 62 -14.46 6.32 -17.89
N ALA A 63 -13.50 5.75 -18.61
CA ALA A 63 -12.09 5.72 -18.19
C ALA A 63 -11.50 7.15 -18.08
N ARG A 64 -11.73 8.01 -19.08
CA ARG A 64 -11.32 9.41 -19.01
C ARG A 64 -12.02 10.16 -17.89
N PHE A 65 -13.33 9.98 -17.74
CA PHE A 65 -14.10 10.63 -16.70
C PHE A 65 -13.69 10.20 -15.29
N ALA A 66 -13.30 8.93 -15.09
CA ALA A 66 -12.86 8.40 -13.80
C ALA A 66 -11.68 9.18 -13.20
N THR A 67 -10.72 9.59 -14.05
CA THR A 67 -9.57 10.41 -13.62
C THR A 67 -10.02 11.77 -13.07
N HIS A 68 -10.93 12.45 -13.78
CA HIS A 68 -11.46 13.74 -13.34
C HIS A 68 -12.38 13.58 -12.13
N ALA A 69 -13.23 12.55 -12.11
CA ALA A 69 -14.15 12.28 -11.01
C ALA A 69 -13.42 12.08 -9.68
N ARG A 70 -12.29 11.34 -9.70
CA ARG A 70 -11.45 11.16 -8.52
C ARG A 70 -10.84 12.47 -8.02
N ARG A 71 -10.38 13.33 -8.93
CA ARG A 71 -9.86 14.67 -8.56
C ARG A 71 -10.93 15.54 -7.94
N ILE A 72 -12.12 15.58 -8.54
CA ILE A 72 -13.25 16.38 -8.00
C ILE A 72 -13.63 15.90 -6.59
N GLU A 73 -13.75 14.58 -6.36
CA GLU A 73 -14.10 14.05 -5.02
C GLU A 73 -12.99 14.31 -4.00
N ALA A 74 -11.72 14.28 -4.42
CA ALA A 74 -10.60 14.69 -3.59
C ALA A 74 -10.71 16.18 -3.19
N GLU A 75 -11.00 17.07 -4.15
CA GLU A 75 -11.20 18.51 -3.87
C GLU A 75 -12.39 18.77 -2.93
N PHE A 76 -13.48 18.05 -3.08
CA PHE A 76 -14.58 18.14 -2.11
C PHE A 76 -14.14 17.74 -0.70
N ALA A 77 -13.39 16.62 -0.58
CA ALA A 77 -12.86 16.20 0.71
C ALA A 77 -11.91 17.24 1.32
N LEU A 78 -11.07 17.87 0.48
CA LEU A 78 -10.19 18.96 0.89
C LEU A 78 -10.96 20.19 1.38
N ALA A 79 -11.98 20.62 0.63
CA ALA A 79 -12.81 21.76 1.00
C ALA A 79 -13.55 21.51 2.33
N GLU A 80 -14.13 20.31 2.51
CA GLU A 80 -14.76 19.92 3.79
C GLU A 80 -13.75 19.90 4.94
N HIS A 81 -12.51 19.49 4.68
CA HIS A 81 -11.45 19.47 5.68
C HIS A 81 -10.98 20.87 6.04
N ALA A 82 -10.74 21.73 5.04
CA ALA A 82 -10.27 23.11 5.23
C ALA A 82 -11.23 23.95 6.09
N VAL A 83 -12.54 23.69 5.98
CA VAL A 83 -13.54 24.41 6.80
C VAL A 83 -13.62 23.87 8.24
N ARG A 84 -13.28 22.59 8.45
CA ARG A 84 -13.29 21.98 9.78
C ARG A 84 -12.04 22.31 10.61
N GLU A 85 -10.93 22.62 9.95
CA GLU A 85 -9.68 23.01 10.61
C GLU A 85 -9.66 24.53 10.89
N THR A 86 -10.31 24.93 11.95
CA THR A 86 -10.21 26.31 12.50
C THR A 86 -9.00 26.50 13.44
N THR A 87 -8.25 25.44 13.72
CA THR A 87 -7.05 25.44 14.55
C THR A 87 -5.83 24.99 13.72
N PRO A 88 -4.64 25.57 13.92
CA PRO A 88 -3.43 25.07 13.24
C PRO A 88 -3.23 23.60 13.54
N ARG A 89 -2.85 22.79 12.53
CA ARG A 89 -2.59 21.36 12.70
C ARG A 89 -1.53 21.15 13.75
N THR A 90 -1.92 20.55 14.85
CA THR A 90 -0.99 20.15 15.91
C THR A 90 -0.53 18.71 15.75
N THR A 91 -1.28 17.89 15.02
CA THR A 91 -1.00 16.44 14.89
C THR A 91 -0.68 16.06 13.43
N LEU A 92 0.47 15.45 13.20
CA LEU A 92 0.85 14.83 11.93
C LEU A 92 0.21 13.43 11.84
N ARG A 93 -0.53 13.14 10.78
CA ARG A 93 -1.12 11.82 10.52
C ARG A 93 -0.26 11.06 9.50
N LEU A 94 0.57 10.15 10.00
CA LEU A 94 1.51 9.33 9.23
C LEU A 94 0.91 7.97 8.94
N GLY A 95 0.69 7.67 7.66
CA GLY A 95 0.39 6.31 7.19
C GLY A 95 1.67 5.51 7.03
N VAL A 96 1.66 4.24 7.45
CA VAL A 96 2.81 3.33 7.29
C VAL A 96 2.35 2.05 6.62
N LEU A 97 3.05 1.66 5.56
CA LEU A 97 2.80 0.40 4.88
C LEU A 97 3.15 -0.78 5.81
N VAL A 98 2.21 -1.71 5.97
CA VAL A 98 2.37 -2.87 6.88
C VAL A 98 3.52 -3.81 6.54
N THR A 99 4.18 -3.63 5.40
CA THR A 99 5.39 -4.36 5.00
C THR A 99 6.68 -3.53 5.18
N ILE A 100 6.63 -2.47 5.97
CA ILE A 100 7.79 -1.76 6.50
C ILE A 100 8.16 -2.40 7.85
N PRO A 101 9.45 -2.66 8.14
CA PRO A 101 9.85 -3.24 9.42
C PRO A 101 9.42 -2.37 10.61
N ILE A 102 8.78 -2.99 11.61
CA ILE A 102 8.30 -2.28 12.80
C ILE A 102 9.40 -1.53 13.53
N ARG A 103 10.63 -2.08 13.53
CA ARG A 103 11.78 -1.44 14.17
C ARG A 103 12.07 -0.04 13.63
N TRP A 104 11.85 0.21 12.33
CA TRP A 104 12.08 1.52 11.73
C TRP A 104 11.16 2.59 12.34
N ILE A 105 9.91 2.19 12.55
CA ILE A 105 8.91 3.08 13.15
C ILE A 105 9.16 3.22 14.65
N ALA A 106 9.55 2.15 15.33
CA ALA A 106 9.94 2.22 16.74
C ALA A 106 11.17 3.14 16.96
N ASP A 107 12.18 3.04 16.11
CA ASP A 107 13.37 3.89 16.17
C ASP A 107 13.03 5.35 15.84
N PHE A 108 12.15 5.60 14.87
CA PHE A 108 11.61 6.93 14.59
C PHE A 108 10.91 7.51 15.82
N VAL A 109 9.99 6.76 16.44
CA VAL A 109 9.27 7.20 17.65
C VAL A 109 10.25 7.48 18.80
N ALA A 110 11.25 6.62 18.99
CA ALA A 110 12.28 6.80 20.01
C ALA A 110 13.12 8.06 19.78
N ARG A 111 13.47 8.36 18.53
CA ARG A 111 14.20 9.59 18.16
C ARG A 111 13.37 10.85 18.32
N MET A 112 12.08 10.78 18.04
CA MET A 112 11.18 11.91 18.29
C MET A 112 11.08 12.24 19.78
N GLY A 113 11.06 11.23 20.66
CA GLY A 113 11.16 11.41 22.11
C GLY A 113 10.29 12.55 22.66
N PRO A 114 10.88 13.56 23.34
CA PRO A 114 10.18 14.70 23.91
C PRO A 114 9.45 15.57 22.88
N GLU A 115 9.90 15.60 21.62
CA GLU A 115 9.30 16.42 20.55
C GLU A 115 7.87 15.97 20.21
N LEU A 116 7.50 14.70 20.49
CA LEU A 116 6.12 14.22 20.34
C LEU A 116 5.10 15.02 21.14
N SER A 117 5.52 15.69 22.23
CA SER A 117 4.64 16.58 23.02
C SER A 117 4.38 17.91 22.31
N HIS A 118 5.27 18.34 21.43
CA HIS A 118 5.15 19.59 20.68
C HIS A 118 4.57 19.35 19.27
N GLN A 119 4.89 18.21 18.67
CA GLN A 119 4.35 17.76 17.39
C GLN A 119 3.82 16.33 17.52
N PRO A 120 2.58 16.13 17.98
CA PRO A 120 1.97 14.82 18.07
C PRO A 120 1.90 14.13 16.71
N VAL A 121 2.23 12.83 16.67
CA VAL A 121 2.16 12.00 15.47
C VAL A 121 1.14 10.89 15.69
N GLU A 122 0.13 10.83 14.82
CA GLU A 122 -0.79 9.70 14.73
C GLU A 122 -0.28 8.73 13.66
N ILE A 123 0.10 7.52 14.05
CA ILE A 123 0.60 6.49 13.14
C ILE A 123 -0.54 5.54 12.77
N VAL A 124 -0.76 5.35 11.47
CA VAL A 124 -1.81 4.48 10.93
C VAL A 124 -1.18 3.44 10.02
N GLU A 125 -1.08 2.20 10.50
CA GLU A 125 -0.58 1.09 9.69
C GLU A 125 -1.70 0.52 8.79
N ALA A 126 -1.41 0.37 7.51
CA ALA A 126 -2.36 -0.18 6.56
C ALA A 126 -1.67 -0.77 5.31
N ARG A 127 -2.43 -1.51 4.50
CA ARG A 127 -1.99 -1.95 3.17
C ARG A 127 -1.91 -0.75 2.22
N GLU A 128 -1.12 -0.89 1.16
CA GLU A 128 -0.95 0.15 0.13
C GLU A 128 -2.29 0.73 -0.34
N ARG A 129 -3.26 -0.13 -0.71
CA ARG A 129 -4.58 0.31 -1.17
C ARG A 129 -5.31 1.18 -0.15
N ASP A 130 -5.27 0.79 1.13
CA ASP A 130 -5.97 1.49 2.19
C ASP A 130 -5.29 2.81 2.54
N LEU A 131 -3.94 2.88 2.45
CA LEU A 131 -3.17 4.13 2.58
C LEU A 131 -3.52 5.12 1.46
N ILE A 132 -3.56 4.66 0.21
CA ILE A 132 -3.96 5.47 -0.94
C ILE A 132 -5.37 6.03 -0.77
N GLU A 133 -6.31 5.22 -0.27
CA GLU A 133 -7.68 5.68 0.03
C GLU A 133 -7.70 6.74 1.14
N ARG A 134 -6.92 6.54 2.21
CA ARG A 134 -6.83 7.48 3.34
C ARG A 134 -6.18 8.80 2.94
N LEU A 135 -5.10 8.77 2.14
CA LEU A 135 -4.47 9.96 1.55
C LEU A 135 -5.47 10.75 0.70
N SER A 136 -6.24 10.05 -0.16
CA SER A 136 -7.23 10.67 -1.04
C SER A 136 -8.36 11.37 -0.29
N ARG A 137 -8.68 10.88 0.91
CA ARG A 137 -9.74 11.44 1.77
C ARG A 137 -9.22 12.41 2.81
N GLY A 138 -7.94 12.77 2.77
CA GLY A 138 -7.32 13.64 3.76
C GLY A 138 -7.34 13.09 5.19
N ARG A 139 -7.43 11.76 5.35
CA ARG A 139 -7.41 11.09 6.64
C ARG A 139 -6.02 10.84 7.19
N ILE A 140 -5.02 10.81 6.32
CA ILE A 140 -3.59 10.85 6.63
C ILE A 140 -2.94 11.93 5.77
N ASP A 141 -1.86 12.51 6.26
CA ASP A 141 -1.18 13.64 5.65
C ASP A 141 -0.08 13.20 4.70
N VAL A 142 0.64 12.17 5.12
CA VAL A 142 1.73 11.56 4.38
C VAL A 142 1.71 10.06 4.63
N ALA A 143 2.19 9.27 3.66
CA ALA A 143 2.36 7.83 3.83
C ALA A 143 3.78 7.40 3.46
N LEU A 144 4.44 6.66 4.34
CA LEU A 144 5.61 5.85 4.03
C LEU A 144 5.13 4.57 3.35
N SER A 145 5.30 4.48 2.03
CA SER A 145 4.70 3.43 1.22
C SER A 145 5.50 3.16 -0.06
N ILE A 146 4.98 2.28 -0.91
CA ILE A 146 5.54 2.02 -2.23
C ILE A 146 5.25 3.22 -3.14
N VAL A 147 6.31 3.72 -3.78
CA VAL A 147 6.23 4.73 -4.85
C VAL A 147 6.17 4.00 -6.18
N ARG A 148 5.06 4.16 -6.91
CA ARG A 148 4.88 3.56 -8.24
C ARG A 148 5.13 4.61 -9.32
N PRO A 149 5.81 4.23 -10.43
CA PRO A 149 6.16 5.18 -11.49
C PRO A 149 4.96 5.86 -12.18
N ASP A 150 3.81 5.18 -12.19
CA ASP A 150 2.56 5.60 -12.83
C ASP A 150 1.52 6.19 -11.85
N ALA A 151 1.94 6.46 -10.61
CA ALA A 151 1.07 7.01 -9.58
C ALA A 151 1.06 8.56 -9.58
N ASP A 152 0.71 9.21 -10.69
CA ASP A 152 0.63 10.68 -10.83
C ASP A 152 -0.38 11.36 -9.89
N ARG A 153 -1.05 10.59 -9.04
CA ARG A 153 -2.13 11.08 -8.19
C ARG A 153 -1.64 11.87 -6.98
N PHE A 154 -0.47 11.54 -6.46
CA PHE A 154 0.10 12.14 -5.26
C PHE A 154 1.51 12.66 -5.55
N ALA A 155 1.87 13.76 -4.92
CA ALA A 155 3.28 14.13 -4.86
C ALA A 155 4.04 13.03 -4.14
N ALA A 156 5.12 12.55 -4.74
CA ALA A 156 5.90 11.45 -4.20
C ALA A 156 7.38 11.83 -4.09
N GLU A 157 8.04 11.24 -3.10
CA GLU A 157 9.48 11.32 -2.89
C GLU A 157 10.01 9.91 -2.64
N THR A 158 10.78 9.37 -3.59
CA THR A 158 11.43 8.07 -3.39
C THR A 158 12.61 8.23 -2.45
N LEU A 159 12.63 7.47 -1.37
CA LEU A 159 13.75 7.44 -0.43
C LEU A 159 14.78 6.42 -0.87
N PHE A 160 14.33 5.22 -1.26
CA PHE A 160 15.21 4.17 -1.75
C PHE A 160 14.48 3.12 -2.57
N SER A 161 15.26 2.25 -3.21
CA SER A 161 14.76 1.02 -3.84
C SER A 161 15.47 -0.19 -3.25
N GLU A 162 14.74 -1.30 -3.15
CA GLU A 162 15.25 -2.57 -2.64
C GLU A 162 14.66 -3.76 -3.40
N GLY A 163 15.37 -4.88 -3.33
CA GLY A 163 14.93 -6.14 -3.91
C GLY A 163 14.19 -7.02 -2.91
N TYR A 164 14.11 -8.30 -3.28
CA TYR A 164 13.51 -9.35 -2.47
C TYR A 164 14.43 -10.55 -2.44
N SER A 165 14.66 -11.06 -1.25
CA SER A 165 15.47 -12.26 -1.00
C SER A 165 14.67 -13.32 -0.25
N LEU A 166 15.14 -14.55 -0.31
CA LEU A 166 14.65 -15.59 0.59
C LEU A 166 14.97 -15.20 2.03
N ALA A 167 14.14 -15.68 2.94
CA ALA A 167 14.43 -15.71 4.37
C ALA A 167 14.30 -17.15 4.84
N MET A 168 15.33 -17.66 5.47
CA MET A 168 15.39 -19.02 6.01
C MET A 168 16.20 -19.05 7.31
N SER A 169 15.98 -20.03 8.15
CA SER A 169 16.81 -20.20 9.35
C SER A 169 18.28 -20.27 8.97
N SER A 170 19.18 -19.66 9.76
CA SER A 170 20.63 -19.78 9.57
C SER A 170 21.12 -21.23 9.65
N ASN A 171 20.35 -22.13 10.27
CA ASN A 171 20.62 -23.56 10.34
C ASN A 171 20.06 -24.35 9.14
N HIS A 172 19.42 -23.67 8.19
CA HIS A 172 18.87 -24.34 7.02
C HIS A 172 19.99 -24.84 6.09
N ARG A 173 19.82 -26.04 5.49
CA ARG A 173 20.85 -26.67 4.61
C ARG A 173 21.33 -25.79 3.45
N LEU A 174 20.50 -24.84 3.00
CA LEU A 174 20.81 -23.90 1.91
C LEU A 174 21.26 -22.52 2.40
N ALA A 175 21.31 -22.26 3.70
CA ALA A 175 21.60 -20.94 4.28
C ALA A 175 22.94 -20.34 3.86
N GLY A 176 23.94 -21.19 3.59
CA GLY A 176 25.27 -20.78 3.16
C GLY A 176 25.39 -20.46 1.66
N LYS A 177 24.35 -20.68 0.85
CA LYS A 177 24.36 -20.36 -0.57
C LYS A 177 24.02 -18.86 -0.77
N PRO A 178 24.74 -18.15 -1.63
CA PRO A 178 24.41 -16.75 -1.95
C PRO A 178 23.17 -16.62 -2.82
N ILE A 179 22.90 -17.61 -3.69
CA ILE A 179 21.77 -17.66 -4.63
C ILE A 179 21.18 -19.06 -4.62
N ILE A 180 19.86 -19.16 -4.63
CA ILE A 180 19.12 -20.43 -4.61
C ILE A 180 18.12 -20.43 -5.77
N ALA A 181 18.07 -21.49 -6.55
CA ALA A 181 17.05 -21.71 -7.56
C ALA A 181 15.74 -22.21 -6.92
N ALA A 182 14.59 -21.95 -7.56
CA ALA A 182 13.29 -22.36 -7.05
C ALA A 182 13.21 -23.88 -6.83
N GLU A 183 13.79 -24.66 -7.74
CA GLU A 183 13.78 -26.13 -7.75
C GLU A 183 14.48 -26.71 -6.52
N GLU A 184 15.48 -26.02 -5.98
CA GLU A 184 16.16 -26.44 -4.74
C GLU A 184 15.26 -26.34 -3.49
N LEU A 185 14.16 -25.60 -3.63
CA LEU A 185 13.15 -25.43 -2.57
C LEU A 185 11.96 -26.39 -2.71
N ALA A 186 11.96 -27.31 -3.68
CA ALA A 186 10.82 -28.20 -3.96
C ALA A 186 10.35 -28.99 -2.74
N ASP A 187 11.29 -29.46 -1.91
CA ASP A 187 11.00 -30.24 -0.69
C ASP A 187 10.87 -29.36 0.57
N ASN A 188 10.88 -28.05 0.42
CA ASN A 188 10.81 -27.13 1.56
C ASN A 188 9.39 -26.65 1.81
N THR A 189 9.08 -26.38 3.07
CA THR A 189 7.86 -25.68 3.44
C THR A 189 8.04 -24.17 3.27
N MET A 190 6.96 -23.47 2.89
CA MET A 190 6.99 -22.01 2.72
C MET A 190 5.93 -21.32 3.57
N ILE A 191 6.28 -20.16 4.11
CA ILE A 191 5.38 -19.32 4.89
C ILE A 191 4.77 -18.27 3.95
N VAL A 192 3.44 -18.18 3.94
CA VAL A 192 2.72 -17.20 3.12
C VAL A 192 2.55 -15.89 3.88
N ARG A 193 3.11 -14.82 3.35
CA ARG A 193 2.93 -13.43 3.81
C ARG A 193 1.74 -12.82 3.08
N ARG A 194 0.59 -12.72 3.78
CA ARG A 194 -0.70 -12.29 3.16
C ARG A 194 -0.76 -10.81 2.79
N ASN A 195 0.09 -9.99 3.39
CA ASN A 195 0.20 -8.56 3.07
C ASN A 195 1.30 -8.27 2.04
N CYS A 196 2.03 -9.31 1.59
CA CYS A 196 3.10 -9.14 0.61
C CYS A 196 2.53 -8.61 -0.71
N GLU A 197 3.07 -7.52 -1.18
CA GLU A 197 2.75 -6.86 -2.44
C GLU A 197 3.07 -7.72 -3.66
N LEU A 198 4.06 -8.62 -3.55
CA LEU A 198 4.46 -9.57 -4.58
C LEU A 198 3.90 -10.99 -4.36
N LEU A 199 2.83 -11.16 -3.58
CA LEU A 199 2.28 -12.50 -3.30
C LEU A 199 1.89 -13.25 -4.58
N SER A 200 1.25 -12.57 -5.54
CA SER A 200 0.86 -13.16 -6.82
C SER A 200 2.07 -13.48 -7.71
N ASP A 201 3.08 -12.61 -7.72
CA ASP A 201 4.28 -12.79 -8.52
C ASP A 201 5.15 -13.93 -7.98
N THR A 202 5.31 -14.00 -6.65
CA THR A 202 5.99 -15.09 -5.97
C THR A 202 5.30 -16.44 -6.26
N SER A 203 3.96 -16.49 -6.16
CA SER A 203 3.20 -17.70 -6.48
C SER A 203 3.40 -18.12 -7.94
N ARG A 204 3.33 -17.18 -8.86
CA ARG A 204 3.54 -17.40 -10.31
C ARG A 204 4.95 -17.91 -10.61
N TYR A 205 5.95 -17.29 -9.96
CA TYR A 205 7.36 -17.67 -10.12
C TYR A 205 7.61 -19.15 -9.75
N PHE A 206 7.14 -19.61 -8.58
CA PHE A 206 7.29 -21.00 -8.15
C PHE A 206 6.47 -21.97 -9.00
N THR A 207 5.22 -21.61 -9.30
CA THR A 207 4.33 -22.47 -10.11
C THR A 207 4.87 -22.68 -11.53
N ALA A 208 5.40 -21.63 -12.15
CA ALA A 208 6.00 -21.72 -13.51
C ALA A 208 7.22 -22.65 -13.55
N ARG A 209 7.90 -22.87 -12.43
CA ARG A 209 9.04 -23.77 -12.26
C ARG A 209 8.66 -25.14 -11.70
N GLY A 210 7.36 -25.44 -11.65
CA GLY A 210 6.86 -26.73 -11.14
C GLY A 210 6.97 -26.92 -9.62
N VAL A 211 7.37 -25.88 -8.87
CA VAL A 211 7.54 -25.95 -7.43
C VAL A 211 6.22 -25.62 -6.73
N ARG A 212 5.71 -26.56 -5.93
CA ARG A 212 4.45 -26.43 -5.18
C ARG A 212 4.69 -26.75 -3.70
N PRO A 213 5.26 -25.80 -2.94
CA PRO A 213 5.60 -26.05 -1.55
C PRO A 213 4.35 -26.22 -0.68
N PHE A 214 4.50 -26.98 0.39
CA PHE A 214 3.49 -26.98 1.45
C PHE A 214 3.58 -25.68 2.26
N PHE A 215 2.42 -25.15 2.68
CA PHE A 215 2.31 -23.90 3.43
C PHE A 215 1.86 -24.15 4.87
N PRO A 216 2.80 -24.40 5.82
CA PRO A 216 2.47 -24.65 7.22
C PRO A 216 1.90 -23.44 7.94
N ALA A 217 2.18 -22.23 7.45
CA ALA A 217 1.67 -20.98 8.02
C ALA A 217 1.29 -19.97 6.96
N ARG A 218 0.25 -19.19 7.27
CA ARG A 218 -0.18 -17.99 6.55
C ARG A 218 -0.35 -16.88 7.55
N THR A 219 0.41 -15.79 7.40
CA THR A 219 0.40 -14.67 8.35
C THR A 219 0.17 -13.34 7.67
N PHE A 220 -0.38 -12.38 8.41
CA PHE A 220 -0.52 -10.97 8.01
C PHE A 220 0.57 -10.08 8.61
N SER A 221 1.47 -10.63 9.44
CA SER A 221 2.59 -9.93 10.08
C SER A 221 3.91 -10.48 9.56
N ASP A 222 4.77 -9.59 9.09
CA ASP A 222 6.09 -9.93 8.60
C ASP A 222 7.05 -10.30 9.75
N GLU A 223 6.87 -9.70 10.94
CA GLU A 223 7.60 -10.06 12.16
C GLU A 223 7.28 -11.51 12.58
N ARG A 224 6.01 -11.92 12.50
CA ARG A 224 5.65 -13.32 12.75
C ARG A 224 6.22 -14.25 11.69
N ALA A 225 6.26 -13.84 10.42
CA ALA A 225 6.89 -14.62 9.37
C ALA A 225 8.38 -14.85 9.68
N ILE A 226 9.12 -13.80 10.07
CA ILE A 226 10.52 -13.88 10.50
C ILE A 226 10.68 -14.83 11.71
N ALA A 227 9.82 -14.71 12.70
CA ALA A 227 9.87 -15.59 13.88
C ALA A 227 9.68 -17.06 13.51
N TYR A 228 8.74 -17.37 12.61
CA TYR A 228 8.52 -18.72 12.10
C TYR A 228 9.70 -19.24 11.27
N VAL A 229 10.27 -18.38 10.43
CA VAL A 229 11.48 -18.68 9.65
C VAL A 229 12.64 -19.02 10.57
N ARG A 230 12.91 -18.20 11.58
CA ARG A 230 13.98 -18.41 12.56
C ARG A 230 13.80 -19.71 13.33
N ALA A 231 12.55 -20.05 13.65
CA ALA A 231 12.21 -21.32 14.32
C ALA A 231 12.30 -22.55 13.39
N GLY A 232 12.61 -22.38 12.10
CA GLY A 232 12.75 -23.48 11.14
C GLY A 232 11.44 -24.02 10.59
N LEU A 233 10.29 -23.32 10.76
CA LEU A 233 9.00 -23.77 10.26
C LEU A 233 8.94 -23.82 8.73
N GLY A 234 9.73 -22.97 8.05
CA GLY A 234 9.81 -22.90 6.59
C GLY A 234 10.56 -21.69 6.12
N VAL A 235 10.58 -21.50 4.81
CA VAL A 235 11.22 -20.37 4.14
C VAL A 235 10.15 -19.38 3.62
N THR A 236 10.55 -18.15 3.32
CA THR A 236 9.67 -17.16 2.67
C THR A 236 10.47 -16.22 1.78
N VAL A 237 9.81 -15.48 0.90
CA VAL A 237 10.41 -14.37 0.15
C VAL A 237 10.02 -13.08 0.87
N MET A 238 10.99 -12.22 1.16
CA MET A 238 10.77 -10.95 1.88
C MET A 238 11.57 -9.81 1.25
N PRO A 239 11.16 -8.56 1.43
CA PRO A 239 11.99 -7.39 1.08
C PRO A 239 13.36 -7.44 1.74
N ASP A 240 14.35 -6.86 1.09
CA ASP A 240 15.74 -6.92 1.57
C ASP A 240 15.95 -6.17 2.89
N CYS A 241 15.10 -5.21 3.24
CA CYS A 241 15.16 -4.48 4.51
C CYS A 241 14.88 -5.32 5.78
N PHE A 242 14.34 -6.53 5.62
CA PHE A 242 14.09 -7.41 6.75
C PHE A 242 15.34 -8.22 7.10
N HIS A 243 16.01 -7.83 8.16
CA HIS A 243 17.13 -8.56 8.74
C HIS A 243 16.81 -8.98 10.18
N ALA A 244 17.19 -10.19 10.54
CA ALA A 244 17.06 -10.70 11.91
C ALA A 244 18.20 -11.68 12.21
N GLU A 245 18.66 -11.67 13.43
CA GLU A 245 19.62 -12.65 13.93
C GLU A 245 19.06 -14.07 13.79
N GLY A 246 19.87 -15.00 13.32
CA GLY A 246 19.45 -16.39 13.08
C GLY A 246 18.66 -16.60 11.79
N VAL A 247 18.58 -15.59 10.90
CA VAL A 247 17.93 -15.67 9.59
C VAL A 247 18.94 -15.36 8.48
N ALA A 248 19.13 -16.32 7.57
CA ALA A 248 19.92 -16.15 6.35
C ALA A 248 19.05 -15.54 5.23
N ARG A 249 19.68 -14.70 4.38
CA ARG A 249 19.04 -13.95 3.31
C ARG A 249 19.65 -14.22 1.94
N PRO A 250 19.67 -15.48 1.43
CA PRO A 250 20.14 -15.77 0.08
C PRO A 250 19.19 -15.19 -0.98
N ARG A 251 19.75 -14.78 -2.12
CA ARG A 251 18.94 -14.30 -3.24
C ARG A 251 18.19 -15.46 -3.89
N LEU A 252 17.00 -15.17 -4.42
CA LEU A 252 16.26 -16.09 -5.27
C LEU A 252 16.70 -15.89 -6.73
N ALA A 253 17.14 -16.95 -7.39
CA ALA A 253 17.58 -16.88 -8.78
C ALA A 253 16.42 -16.41 -9.69
N ASP A 254 16.72 -15.63 -10.72
CA ASP A 254 15.75 -15.14 -11.72
C ASP A 254 14.48 -14.50 -11.11
N PHE A 255 14.64 -13.80 -9.97
CA PHE A 255 13.56 -13.07 -9.30
C PHE A 255 13.92 -11.57 -9.20
N PRO A 256 13.90 -10.81 -10.32
CA PRO A 256 14.41 -9.45 -10.40
C PRO A 256 13.41 -8.40 -9.92
N HIS A 257 12.53 -8.75 -8.98
CA HIS A 257 11.53 -7.83 -8.48
C HIS A 257 12.16 -6.81 -7.54
N MET A 258 11.76 -5.55 -7.71
CA MET A 258 12.18 -4.41 -6.91
C MET A 258 10.95 -3.65 -6.41
N ARG A 259 11.10 -2.94 -5.30
CA ARG A 259 10.15 -1.94 -4.85
C ARG A 259 10.87 -0.63 -4.52
N ALA A 260 10.26 0.50 -4.86
CA ALA A 260 10.69 1.81 -4.41
C ALA A 260 9.86 2.20 -3.18
N ILE A 261 10.51 2.52 -2.09
CA ILE A 261 9.88 3.01 -0.85
C ILE A 261 10.11 4.50 -0.73
N GLY A 262 9.08 5.21 -0.32
CA GLY A 262 9.17 6.65 -0.16
C GLY A 262 7.94 7.26 0.48
N LEU A 263 7.87 8.58 0.45
CA LEU A 263 6.78 9.37 1.00
C LEU A 263 5.79 9.73 -0.10
N LEU A 264 4.52 9.46 0.14
CA LEU A 264 3.39 9.91 -0.66
C LEU A 264 2.66 10.99 0.14
N TYR A 265 2.51 12.19 -0.43
CA TYR A 265 1.90 13.34 0.24
C TYR A 265 0.44 13.47 -0.15
N GLY A 266 -0.44 13.69 0.84
CA GLY A 266 -1.85 13.99 0.59
C GLY A 266 -2.00 15.29 -0.23
N GLN A 267 -3.02 15.37 -1.09
CA GLN A 267 -3.26 16.56 -1.90
C GLN A 267 -3.64 17.80 -1.07
N HIS A 268 -4.08 17.59 0.16
CA HIS A 268 -4.51 18.62 1.11
C HIS A 268 -3.37 19.24 1.93
N VAL A 269 -2.13 18.78 1.74
CA VAL A 269 -0.95 19.32 2.45
C VAL A 269 0.00 19.99 1.48
N ASP A 270 0.68 21.03 1.96
CA ASP A 270 1.82 21.58 1.28
C ASP A 270 3.03 20.66 1.49
N ARG A 271 3.44 19.98 0.41
CA ARG A 271 4.56 19.03 0.42
C ARG A 271 5.84 19.67 0.95
N THR A 272 6.17 20.88 0.48
CA THR A 272 7.44 21.55 0.83
C THR A 272 7.47 21.82 2.32
N ARG A 273 6.41 22.43 2.84
CA ARG A 273 6.29 22.71 4.26
C ARG A 273 6.30 21.42 5.11
N LEU A 274 5.53 20.42 4.71
CA LEU A 274 5.44 19.17 5.47
C LEU A 274 6.77 18.42 5.49
N ARG A 275 7.55 18.49 4.39
CA ARG A 275 8.89 17.87 4.31
C ARG A 275 9.89 18.48 5.28
N GLU A 276 9.73 19.76 5.60
CA GLU A 276 10.56 20.53 6.53
C GLU A 276 10.16 20.31 8.00
N GLU A 277 8.99 19.70 8.26
CA GLU A 277 8.56 19.41 9.63
C GLU A 277 9.49 18.40 10.31
N GLN A 278 9.78 18.65 11.58
CA GLN A 278 10.70 17.84 12.40
C GLN A 278 10.38 16.34 12.35
N ALA A 279 9.11 15.97 12.40
CA ALA A 279 8.71 14.56 12.38
C ALA A 279 9.06 13.86 11.04
N ILE A 280 8.86 14.54 9.89
CA ILE A 280 9.19 13.96 8.58
C ILE A 280 10.70 13.91 8.38
N SER A 281 11.43 14.94 8.75
CA SER A 281 12.87 14.97 8.71
C SER A 281 13.46 13.83 9.57
N THR A 282 13.00 13.69 10.83
CA THR A 282 13.44 12.61 11.72
C THR A 282 13.10 11.22 11.18
N LEU A 283 11.93 11.04 10.54
CA LEU A 283 11.58 9.76 9.91
C LEU A 283 12.56 9.40 8.79
N VAL A 284 12.86 10.34 7.90
CA VAL A 284 13.80 10.13 6.80
C VAL A 284 15.20 9.83 7.31
N ASP A 285 15.71 10.64 8.23
CA ASP A 285 17.03 10.47 8.83
C ASP A 285 17.15 9.12 9.56
N THR A 286 16.05 8.66 10.18
CA THR A 286 16.01 7.34 10.82
C THR A 286 16.15 6.22 9.81
N ILE A 287 15.41 6.29 8.71
CA ILE A 287 15.46 5.29 7.63
C ILE A 287 16.85 5.26 7.00
N ASP A 288 17.43 6.43 6.72
CA ASP A 288 18.76 6.53 6.12
C ASP A 288 19.85 5.98 7.05
N ALA A 289 19.78 6.27 8.34
CA ALA A 289 20.72 5.72 9.33
C ALA A 289 20.65 4.19 9.40
N ILE A 290 19.43 3.62 9.48
CA ILE A 290 19.25 2.15 9.53
C ILE A 290 19.80 1.49 8.27
N ARG A 291 19.61 2.12 7.10
CA ARG A 291 20.10 1.57 5.83
C ARG A 291 21.60 1.68 5.65
N ALA A 292 22.24 2.63 6.30
CA ALA A 292 23.69 2.75 6.30
C ALA A 292 24.39 1.69 7.18
N GLU A 293 23.64 1.03 8.09
CA GLU A 293 24.14 -0.05 8.95
C GLU A 293 24.07 -1.45 8.31
N VAL A 294 23.40 -1.59 7.17
CA VAL A 294 23.15 -2.85 6.43
C VAL A 294 24.00 -2.91 5.17
#